data_ec6c2fdd8875dd2916dcbaf8a7f541f9
#
_entry.id   ec6c2fdd8875dd2916dcbaf8a7f541f9
#
_cell.length_a   1.000
_cell.length_b   1.000
_cell.length_c   1.000
_cell.angle_alpha   90.00
_cell.angle_beta   90.00
_cell.angle_gamma   90.00
#
_symmetry.space_group_name_H-M   'P 1'
#
loop_
_entity.id
_entity.type
_entity.pdbx_description
1 polymer ?
#
loop_
_entity_poly.entity_id
_entity_poly.type
_entity_poly.pdbx_seq_one_letter_code
_entity_poly.pdbx_strand_id
1 'polypeptide(L)'
;ARPREVRTDLTTDPLVVLMDGANAERVTVGGVIFDGSCPPEYFSEVVPKHIVDKWRSQGGYQVIGQAEILPVLAAATVWKRRVTDRYTMWFIDQDAARRGLTKGYSSALRSGALIDATTERLAESGSYSWFARVGTASNIADGPSRLDCVELLDWFPDARRRRVSWDDIIGESS
;
A
#
# COMPACT_ATOMS: atom_id res chain seq x y z
N ALA A 1 11.45 4.25 17.75
CA ALA A 1 10.68 4.97 16.75
C ALA A 1 11.28 6.36 16.56
N ARG A 2 11.59 6.77 15.34
CA ARG A 2 12.03 8.14 15.07
C ARG A 2 10.85 9.09 15.23
N PRO A 3 11.04 10.29 15.83
CA PRO A 3 9.98 11.29 15.87
C PRO A 3 9.52 11.62 14.45
N ARG A 4 8.21 11.70 14.23
CA ARG A 4 7.66 12.20 12.97
C ARG A 4 7.79 13.71 12.95
N GLU A 5 8.47 14.22 11.94
CA GLU A 5 8.54 15.64 11.69
C GLU A 5 7.21 16.11 11.10
N VAL A 6 6.60 17.11 11.71
CA VAL A 6 5.39 17.74 11.20
C VAL A 6 5.80 19.05 10.54
N ARG A 7 5.70 19.10 9.23
CA ARG A 7 5.86 20.37 8.50
C ARG A 7 4.52 21.10 8.43
N THR A 8 4.56 22.40 8.60
CA THR A 8 3.39 23.29 8.51
C THR A 8 3.36 24.10 7.22
N ASP A 9 4.39 23.98 6.41
CA ASP A 9 4.58 24.71 5.14
C ASP A 9 4.09 23.88 3.93
N LEU A 10 2.81 23.49 3.96
CA LEU A 10 2.18 22.78 2.84
C LEU A 10 2.01 23.72 1.64
N THR A 11 2.94 23.63 0.69
CA THR A 11 2.86 24.41 -0.58
C THR A 11 2.22 23.63 -1.72
N THR A 12 1.94 22.33 -1.53
CA THR A 12 1.36 21.44 -2.56
C THR A 12 0.22 20.62 -1.97
N ASP A 13 -0.77 20.32 -2.82
CA ASP A 13 -1.86 19.41 -2.45
C ASP A 13 -1.29 18.03 -2.06
N PRO A 14 -1.84 17.39 -1.03
CA PRO A 14 -1.41 16.07 -0.64
C PRO A 14 -1.69 15.04 -1.74
N LEU A 15 -0.82 14.06 -1.86
CA LEU A 15 -1.13 12.85 -2.62
C LEU A 15 -2.18 12.05 -1.88
N VAL A 16 -3.09 11.46 -2.62
CA VAL A 16 -4.09 10.53 -2.09
C VAL A 16 -3.84 9.16 -2.67
N VAL A 17 -3.58 8.19 -1.80
CA VAL A 17 -3.34 6.79 -2.18
C VAL A 17 -4.37 5.91 -1.48
N LEU A 18 -5.14 5.17 -2.26
CA LEU A 18 -6.08 4.17 -1.75
C LEU A 18 -5.51 2.79 -2.09
N MET A 19 -5.60 1.87 -1.16
CA MET A 19 -5.04 0.53 -1.30
C MET A 19 -5.95 -0.51 -0.69
N ASP A 20 -5.84 -1.71 -1.22
CA ASP A 20 -6.55 -2.87 -0.73
C ASP A 20 -5.80 -4.16 -1.06
N GLY A 21 -6.03 -5.20 -0.25
CA GLY A 21 -5.53 -6.54 -0.47
C GLY A 21 -6.65 -7.57 -0.40
N ALA A 22 -6.65 -8.53 -1.28
CA ALA A 22 -7.60 -9.62 -1.29
C ALA A 22 -6.91 -10.97 -1.11
N ASN A 23 -7.58 -11.89 -0.42
CA ASN A 23 -7.12 -13.24 -0.16
C ASN A 23 -8.27 -14.24 -0.36
N ALA A 24 -8.60 -14.49 -1.63
CA ALA A 24 -9.56 -15.52 -2.01
C ALA A 24 -8.82 -16.80 -2.45
N GLU A 25 -8.86 -17.16 -3.72
CA GLU A 25 -8.07 -18.27 -4.26
C GLU A 25 -6.58 -17.92 -4.34
N ARG A 26 -6.26 -16.67 -4.56
CA ARG A 26 -4.90 -16.11 -4.61
C ARG A 26 -4.84 -14.84 -3.78
N VAL A 27 -3.66 -14.51 -3.29
CA VAL A 27 -3.41 -13.20 -2.70
C VAL A 27 -3.19 -12.20 -3.83
N THR A 28 -3.94 -11.12 -3.80
CA THR A 28 -3.89 -10.06 -4.81
C THR A 28 -3.83 -8.70 -4.12
N VAL A 29 -3.30 -7.71 -4.80
CA VAL A 29 -3.16 -6.35 -4.30
C VAL A 29 -3.61 -5.34 -5.34
N GLY A 30 -4.22 -4.28 -4.87
CA GLY A 30 -4.62 -3.14 -5.67
C GLY A 30 -4.25 -1.82 -5.02
N GLY A 31 -3.97 -0.83 -5.83
CA GLY A 31 -3.73 0.53 -5.35
C GLY A 31 -4.02 1.56 -6.42
N VAL A 32 -4.44 2.73 -5.99
CA VAL A 32 -4.71 3.89 -6.86
C VAL A 32 -4.09 5.12 -6.23
N ILE A 33 -3.37 5.92 -7.01
CA ILE A 33 -2.83 7.21 -6.58
C ILE A 33 -3.46 8.35 -7.36
N PHE A 34 -3.85 9.38 -6.63
CA PHE A 34 -4.32 10.65 -7.17
C PHE A 34 -3.30 11.75 -6.85
N ASP A 35 -2.91 12.49 -7.87
CA ASP A 35 -1.95 13.59 -7.81
C ASP A 35 -2.53 14.81 -8.52
N GLY A 36 -3.47 15.48 -7.86
CA GLY A 36 -4.08 16.72 -8.32
C GLY A 36 -4.60 16.63 -9.76
N SER A 37 -3.97 17.35 -10.66
CA SER A 37 -4.38 17.47 -12.06
C SER A 37 -3.89 16.35 -12.99
N CYS A 38 -3.04 15.44 -12.49
CA CYS A 38 -2.55 14.32 -13.30
C CYS A 38 -3.60 13.21 -13.39
N PRO A 39 -3.66 12.47 -14.51
CA PRO A 39 -4.43 11.24 -14.55
C PRO A 39 -4.00 10.29 -13.43
N PRO A 40 -4.94 9.62 -12.75
CA PRO A 40 -4.57 8.68 -11.71
C PRO A 40 -3.75 7.53 -12.27
N GLU A 41 -2.91 6.95 -11.41
CA GLU A 41 -2.22 5.71 -11.72
C GLU A 41 -2.74 4.61 -10.80
N TYR A 42 -2.70 3.37 -11.26
CA TYR A 42 -3.13 2.22 -10.48
C TYR A 42 -2.26 0.99 -10.74
N PHE A 43 -2.27 0.08 -9.78
CA PHE A 43 -1.81 -1.29 -9.99
C PHE A 43 -2.87 -2.29 -9.55
N SER A 44 -2.84 -3.45 -10.16
CA SER A 44 -3.74 -4.57 -9.88
C SER A 44 -2.96 -5.84 -10.21
N GLU A 45 -2.45 -6.55 -9.19
CA GLU A 45 -1.47 -7.61 -9.36
C GLU A 45 -1.73 -8.81 -8.46
N VAL A 46 -1.38 -9.99 -8.96
CA VAL A 46 -1.30 -11.22 -8.17
C VAL A 46 0.03 -11.26 -7.43
N VAL A 47 0.00 -11.51 -6.13
CA VAL A 47 1.22 -11.71 -5.35
C VAL A 47 1.87 -13.03 -5.75
N PRO A 48 3.17 -13.06 -6.09
CA PRO A 48 3.86 -14.27 -6.47
C PRO A 48 3.74 -15.38 -5.41
N LYS A 49 3.53 -16.60 -5.88
CA LYS A 49 3.31 -17.75 -5.00
C LYS A 49 4.43 -17.94 -3.97
N HIS A 50 5.69 -17.75 -4.34
CA HIS A 50 6.83 -17.93 -3.45
C HIS A 50 6.82 -16.95 -2.25
N ILE A 51 6.27 -15.75 -2.41
CA ILE A 51 6.08 -14.79 -1.32
C ILE A 51 5.02 -15.30 -0.35
N VAL A 52 3.89 -15.75 -0.89
CA VAL A 52 2.78 -16.28 -0.09
C VAL A 52 3.21 -17.56 0.64
N ASP A 53 3.96 -18.44 -0.04
CA ASP A 53 4.48 -19.68 0.55
C ASP A 53 5.48 -19.37 1.69
N LYS A 54 6.33 -18.34 1.54
CA LYS A 54 7.22 -17.88 2.62
C LYS A 54 6.41 -17.47 3.86
N TRP A 55 5.33 -16.73 3.69
CA TRP A 55 4.46 -16.34 4.82
C TRP A 55 3.80 -17.55 5.50
N ARG A 56 3.33 -18.50 4.70
CA ARG A 56 2.70 -19.74 5.21
C ARG A 56 3.70 -20.61 5.96
N SER A 57 4.94 -20.70 5.49
CA SER A 57 5.99 -21.48 6.16
C SER A 57 6.40 -20.93 7.52
N GLN A 58 6.19 -19.64 7.75
CA GLN A 58 6.44 -18.96 9.02
C GLN A 58 5.33 -19.18 10.07
N GLY A 59 4.42 -20.12 9.85
CA GLY A 59 3.48 -20.65 10.84
C GLY A 59 2.04 -20.15 10.73
N GLY A 60 1.52 -19.79 9.57
CA GLY A 60 0.14 -19.37 9.42
C GLY A 60 -0.55 -19.79 8.14
N TYR A 61 -1.69 -20.48 8.29
CA TYR A 61 -2.60 -20.74 7.18
C TYR A 61 -3.30 -19.44 6.68
N GLN A 62 -3.47 -18.45 7.58
CA GLN A 62 -4.10 -17.19 7.25
C GLN A 62 -3.04 -16.11 7.03
N VAL A 63 -2.97 -15.59 5.82
CA VAL A 63 -2.05 -14.51 5.38
C VAL A 63 -2.76 -13.17 5.23
N ILE A 64 -3.95 -13.03 5.83
CA ILE A 64 -4.80 -11.85 5.64
C ILE A 64 -4.12 -10.56 6.13
N GLY A 65 -3.43 -10.63 7.27
CA GLY A 65 -2.71 -9.47 7.81
C GLY A 65 -1.58 -8.99 6.89
N GLN A 66 -0.86 -9.92 6.26
CA GLN A 66 0.17 -9.59 5.29
C GLN A 66 -0.45 -9.06 3.99
N ALA A 67 -1.56 -9.66 3.53
CA ALA A 67 -2.26 -9.22 2.34
C ALA A 67 -2.76 -7.76 2.46
N GLU A 68 -3.13 -7.32 3.66
CA GLU A 68 -3.59 -5.95 3.92
C GLU A 68 -2.47 -4.92 4.05
N ILE A 69 -1.27 -5.32 4.44
CA ILE A 69 -0.12 -4.41 4.58
C ILE A 69 0.69 -4.32 3.30
N LEU A 70 0.82 -5.43 2.59
CA LEU A 70 1.62 -5.50 1.36
C LEU A 70 1.24 -4.45 0.30
N PRO A 71 -0.05 -4.10 0.08
CA PRO A 71 -0.40 -3.05 -0.86
C PRO A 71 0.24 -1.70 -0.55
N VAL A 72 0.46 -1.38 0.73
CA VAL A 72 1.12 -0.13 1.14
C VAL A 72 2.60 -0.14 0.74
N LEU A 73 3.29 -1.25 1.01
CA LEU A 73 4.69 -1.42 0.59
C LEU A 73 4.82 -1.40 -0.93
N ALA A 74 3.92 -2.08 -1.64
CA ALA A 74 3.86 -2.06 -3.10
C ALA A 74 3.67 -0.63 -3.63
N ALA A 75 2.70 0.11 -3.09
CA ALA A 75 2.44 1.50 -3.46
C ALA A 75 3.64 2.41 -3.18
N ALA A 76 4.24 2.30 -2.00
CA ALA A 76 5.44 3.07 -1.62
C ALA A 76 6.64 2.77 -2.54
N THR A 77 6.71 1.56 -3.09
CA THR A 77 7.75 1.15 -4.05
C THR A 77 7.44 1.65 -5.46
N VAL A 78 6.24 1.36 -5.97
CA VAL A 78 5.82 1.75 -7.33
C VAL A 78 5.84 3.27 -7.51
N TRP A 79 5.40 4.00 -6.51
CA TRP A 79 5.29 5.46 -6.55
C TRP A 79 6.37 6.18 -5.73
N LYS A 80 7.51 5.53 -5.47
CA LYS A 80 8.62 6.09 -4.67
C LYS A 80 8.93 7.53 -5.07
N ARG A 81 9.09 7.80 -6.38
CA ARG A 81 9.42 9.14 -6.88
C ARG A 81 8.32 10.17 -6.65
N ARG A 82 7.05 9.74 -6.61
CA ARG A 82 5.91 10.65 -6.39
C ARG A 82 5.75 11.01 -4.93
N VAL A 83 5.97 10.06 -4.03
CA VAL A 83 5.81 10.27 -2.58
C VAL A 83 7.03 10.90 -1.92
N THR A 84 8.16 10.98 -2.64
CA THR A 84 9.40 11.58 -2.11
C THR A 84 9.17 13.04 -1.74
N ASP A 85 9.49 13.37 -0.48
CA ASP A 85 9.37 14.71 0.13
C ASP A 85 7.96 15.32 0.00
N ARG A 86 6.92 14.49 -0.10
CA ARG A 86 5.54 14.95 -0.24
C ARG A 86 4.64 14.45 0.88
N TYR A 87 3.62 15.22 1.18
CA TYR A 87 2.50 14.79 2.00
C TYR A 87 1.69 13.75 1.25
N THR A 88 1.46 12.61 1.89
CA THR A 88 0.70 11.51 1.31
C THR A 88 -0.32 11.00 2.31
N MET A 89 -1.58 11.02 1.90
CA MET A 89 -2.68 10.42 2.64
C MET A 89 -2.90 9.00 2.12
N TRP A 90 -2.69 8.03 3.00
CA TRP A 90 -2.83 6.61 2.73
C TRP A 90 -4.15 6.11 3.28
N PHE A 91 -5.06 5.69 2.41
CA PHE A 91 -6.37 5.19 2.79
C PHE A 91 -6.38 3.66 2.77
N ILE A 92 -6.70 3.07 3.91
CA ILE A 92 -6.71 1.64 4.16
C ILE A 92 -8.06 1.29 4.79
N ASP A 93 -8.74 0.24 4.32
CA ASP A 93 -10.03 -0.15 4.89
C ASP A 93 -9.89 -1.01 6.15
N GLN A 94 -8.78 -1.72 6.32
CA GLN A 94 -8.52 -2.61 7.43
C GLN A 94 -7.84 -1.90 8.61
N ASP A 95 -8.54 -1.85 9.75
CA ASP A 95 -8.14 -1.05 10.91
C ASP A 95 -6.86 -1.57 11.60
N ALA A 96 -6.63 -2.88 11.62
CA ALA A 96 -5.44 -3.44 12.22
C ALA A 96 -4.17 -3.09 11.44
N ALA A 97 -4.21 -3.15 10.12
CA ALA A 97 -3.11 -2.73 9.25
C ALA A 97 -2.82 -1.23 9.42
N ARG A 98 -3.86 -0.39 9.40
CA ARG A 98 -3.75 1.05 9.63
C ARG A 98 -3.11 1.37 10.96
N ARG A 99 -3.55 0.74 12.05
CA ARG A 99 -2.98 0.96 13.40
C ARG A 99 -1.51 0.54 13.47
N GLY A 100 -1.15 -0.60 12.87
CA GLY A 100 0.22 -1.08 12.80
C GLY A 100 1.14 -0.07 12.08
N LEU A 101 0.72 0.39 10.91
CA LEU A 101 1.46 1.38 10.13
C LEU A 101 1.53 2.74 10.82
N THR A 102 0.46 3.16 11.51
CA THR A 102 0.45 4.41 12.27
C THR A 102 1.43 4.35 13.43
N LYS A 103 1.51 3.23 14.13
CA LYS A 103 2.42 3.04 15.28
C LYS A 103 3.84 2.70 14.84
N GLY A 104 4.03 2.19 13.62
CA GLY A 104 5.30 1.68 13.12
C GLY A 104 5.71 0.33 13.72
N TYR A 105 4.77 -0.39 14.34
CA TYR A 105 4.99 -1.76 14.82
C TYR A 105 3.67 -2.54 14.90
N SER A 106 3.78 -3.87 14.91
CA SER A 106 2.66 -4.77 15.18
C SER A 106 3.04 -5.77 16.28
N SER A 107 2.10 -6.07 17.16
CA SER A 107 2.24 -7.18 18.11
C SER A 107 2.14 -8.55 17.43
N ALA A 108 1.62 -8.61 16.21
CA ALA A 108 1.60 -9.81 15.40
C ALA A 108 2.95 -9.96 14.70
N LEU A 109 3.78 -10.88 15.17
CA LEU A 109 5.12 -11.20 14.62
C LEU A 109 5.15 -11.31 13.09
N ARG A 110 4.08 -11.82 12.49
CA ARG A 110 3.97 -12.09 11.05
C ARG A 110 3.78 -10.84 10.19
N SER A 111 3.19 -9.80 10.76
CA SER A 111 2.97 -8.52 10.07
C SER A 111 4.09 -7.51 10.35
N GLY A 112 4.90 -7.77 11.38
CA GLY A 112 5.96 -6.87 11.84
C GLY A 112 6.97 -6.57 10.74
N ALA A 113 7.51 -7.60 10.08
CA ALA A 113 8.51 -7.41 9.03
C ALA A 113 8.00 -6.56 7.84
N LEU A 114 6.72 -6.72 7.44
CA LEU A 114 6.14 -5.88 6.38
C LEU A 114 5.92 -4.44 6.85
N ILE A 115 5.53 -4.24 8.11
CA ILE A 115 5.40 -2.91 8.70
C ILE A 115 6.75 -2.23 8.79
N ASP A 116 7.79 -2.94 9.23
CA ASP A 116 9.16 -2.43 9.31
C ASP A 116 9.66 -2.02 7.92
N ALA A 117 9.56 -2.90 6.92
CA ALA A 117 9.96 -2.62 5.55
C ALA A 117 9.19 -1.43 4.95
N THR A 118 7.88 -1.33 5.23
CA THR A 118 7.06 -0.19 4.77
C THR A 118 7.50 1.11 5.43
N THR A 119 7.75 1.08 6.74
CA THR A 119 8.17 2.25 7.51
C THR A 119 9.53 2.73 7.06
N GLU A 120 10.47 1.82 6.82
CA GLU A 120 11.80 2.13 6.28
C GLU A 120 11.70 2.76 4.89
N ARG A 121 10.92 2.16 3.99
CA ARG A 121 10.72 2.68 2.63
C ARG A 121 10.15 4.09 2.63
N LEU A 122 9.16 4.37 3.47
CA LEU A 122 8.56 5.69 3.59
C LEU A 122 9.53 6.69 4.24
N ALA A 123 10.33 6.26 5.22
CA ALA A 123 11.34 7.10 5.83
C ALA A 123 12.47 7.47 4.85
N GLU A 124 12.94 6.51 4.04
CA GLU A 124 13.94 6.75 2.99
C GLU A 124 13.46 7.75 1.93
N SER A 125 12.18 7.70 1.59
CA SER A 125 11.60 8.64 0.63
C SER A 125 11.35 10.03 1.22
N GLY A 126 11.50 10.22 2.54
CA GLY A 126 11.15 11.48 3.19
C GLY A 126 9.64 11.80 3.14
N SER A 127 8.81 10.79 2.84
CA SER A 127 7.36 10.98 2.74
C SER A 127 6.74 11.37 4.08
N TYR A 128 5.93 12.42 4.07
CA TYR A 128 5.09 12.82 5.20
C TYR A 128 3.76 12.07 5.14
N SER A 129 3.73 10.88 5.73
CA SER A 129 2.64 9.92 5.59
C SER A 129 1.60 10.05 6.68
N TRP A 130 0.32 10.12 6.28
CA TRP A 130 -0.83 10.05 7.14
C TRP A 130 -1.70 8.85 6.76
N PHE A 131 -1.96 7.95 7.70
CA PHE A 131 -2.77 6.76 7.49
C PHE A 131 -4.19 6.99 8.00
N ALA A 132 -5.16 6.95 7.09
CA ALA A 132 -6.58 7.13 7.36
C ALA A 132 -7.37 5.86 7.01
N ARG A 133 -8.57 5.75 7.56
CA ARG A 133 -9.49 4.68 7.20
C ARG A 133 -10.39 5.13 6.05
N VAL A 134 -10.65 4.20 5.13
CA VAL A 134 -11.73 4.30 4.15
C VAL A 134 -12.69 3.13 4.36
N GLY A 135 -14.00 3.35 4.15
CA GLY A 135 -14.96 2.25 4.13
C GLY A 135 -14.85 1.46 2.83
N THR A 136 -15.01 0.14 2.89
CA THR A 136 -14.88 -0.76 1.73
C THR A 136 -15.70 -0.28 0.52
N ALA A 137 -16.95 0.14 0.74
CA ALA A 137 -17.83 0.64 -0.33
C ALA A 137 -17.35 1.96 -0.98
N SER A 138 -16.41 2.66 -0.34
CA SER A 138 -15.82 3.92 -0.85
C SER A 138 -14.37 3.76 -1.28
N ASN A 139 -13.82 2.55 -1.20
CA ASN A 139 -12.44 2.27 -1.57
C ASN A 139 -12.34 1.88 -3.05
N ILE A 140 -12.01 2.84 -3.91
CA ILE A 140 -11.85 2.58 -5.35
C ILE A 140 -10.75 1.54 -5.67
N ALA A 141 -9.89 1.20 -4.72
CA ALA A 141 -8.89 0.15 -4.87
C ALA A 141 -9.42 -1.27 -4.62
N ASP A 142 -10.67 -1.43 -4.10
CA ASP A 142 -11.28 -2.77 -3.89
C ASP A 142 -11.40 -3.53 -5.22
N GLY A 143 -11.87 -2.90 -6.28
CA GLY A 143 -11.91 -3.51 -7.62
C GLY A 143 -10.53 -3.97 -8.09
N PRO A 144 -9.53 -3.09 -8.22
CA PRO A 144 -8.15 -3.46 -8.55
C PRO A 144 -7.55 -4.56 -7.67
N SER A 145 -7.85 -4.59 -6.37
CA SER A 145 -7.38 -5.66 -5.48
C SER A 145 -7.98 -7.03 -5.82
N ARG A 146 -9.15 -7.04 -6.45
CA ARG A 146 -9.83 -8.25 -6.95
C ARG A 146 -9.57 -8.52 -8.43
N LEU A 147 -8.62 -7.81 -9.04
CA LEU A 147 -8.28 -7.86 -10.47
C LEU A 147 -9.43 -7.39 -11.38
N ASP A 148 -10.35 -6.60 -10.85
CA ASP A 148 -11.45 -5.97 -11.58
C ASP A 148 -11.28 -4.44 -11.59
N CYS A 149 -10.90 -3.90 -12.73
CA CYS A 149 -10.65 -2.48 -12.90
C CYS A 149 -11.77 -1.74 -13.64
N VAL A 150 -12.91 -2.38 -13.88
CA VAL A 150 -13.99 -1.81 -14.69
C VAL A 150 -14.51 -0.51 -14.08
N GLU A 151 -14.90 -0.51 -12.81
CA GLU A 151 -15.41 0.68 -12.13
C GLU A 151 -14.38 1.82 -12.10
N LEU A 152 -13.12 1.50 -11.80
CA LEU A 152 -12.04 2.48 -11.81
C LEU A 152 -11.89 3.15 -13.18
N LEU A 153 -11.92 2.37 -14.26
CA LEU A 153 -11.74 2.87 -15.63
C LEU A 153 -12.99 3.59 -16.15
N ASP A 154 -14.17 3.24 -15.66
CA ASP A 154 -15.41 3.97 -15.96
C ASP A 154 -15.38 5.38 -15.34
N TRP A 155 -14.87 5.51 -14.11
CA TRP A 155 -14.71 6.81 -13.44
C TRP A 155 -13.51 7.61 -13.95
N PHE A 156 -12.41 6.91 -14.28
CA PHE A 156 -11.13 7.51 -14.70
C PHE A 156 -10.62 6.84 -15.97
N PRO A 157 -11.18 7.16 -17.16
CA PRO A 157 -10.77 6.53 -18.42
C PRO A 157 -9.30 6.73 -18.78
N ASP A 158 -8.70 7.80 -18.27
CA ASP A 158 -7.27 8.14 -18.50
C ASP A 158 -6.33 7.52 -17.46
N ALA A 159 -6.85 6.72 -16.53
CA ALA A 159 -6.02 6.08 -15.50
C ALA A 159 -4.94 5.19 -16.13
N ARG A 160 -3.73 5.30 -15.61
CA ARG A 160 -2.55 4.60 -16.15
C ARG A 160 -2.16 3.43 -15.26
N ARG A 161 -2.09 2.25 -15.87
CA ARG A 161 -1.63 1.05 -15.16
C ARG A 161 -0.13 1.07 -14.92
N ARG A 162 0.28 0.73 -13.69
CA ARG A 162 1.67 0.51 -13.30
C ARG A 162 1.86 -0.96 -12.94
N ARG A 163 3.08 -1.44 -13.10
CA ARG A 163 3.48 -2.80 -12.67
C ARG A 163 4.18 -2.74 -11.34
N VAL A 164 3.94 -3.75 -10.50
CA VAL A 164 4.67 -3.96 -9.26
C VAL A 164 5.94 -4.75 -9.55
N SER A 165 7.10 -4.21 -9.20
CA SER A 165 8.36 -4.95 -9.22
C SER A 165 8.50 -5.72 -7.92
N TRP A 166 8.21 -7.00 -7.96
CA TRP A 166 8.27 -7.85 -6.78
C TRP A 166 9.69 -8.07 -6.28
N ASP A 167 10.68 -8.03 -7.17
CA ASP A 167 12.10 -8.14 -6.80
C ASP A 167 12.55 -6.97 -5.93
N ASP A 168 12.06 -5.75 -6.22
CA ASP A 168 12.35 -4.56 -5.41
C ASP A 168 11.68 -4.61 -4.02
N ILE A 169 10.60 -5.39 -3.88
CA ILE A 169 9.89 -5.56 -2.62
C ILE A 169 10.54 -6.66 -1.77
N ILE A 170 11.05 -7.74 -2.40
CA ILE A 170 11.60 -8.91 -1.72
C ILE A 170 13.09 -8.74 -1.40
N GLY A 171 13.83 -8.04 -2.26
CA GLY A 171 15.28 -7.89 -2.16
C GLY A 171 15.77 -7.21 -0.87
N GLU A 172 14.89 -6.55 -0.14
CA GLU A 172 15.20 -5.87 1.13
C GLU A 172 14.91 -6.73 2.37
N SER A 173 14.46 -7.96 2.18
CA SER A 173 14.13 -8.91 3.28
C SER A 173 15.16 -10.03 3.45
N SER A 174 16.41 -9.81 2.98
CA SER A 174 17.51 -10.78 3.11
C SER A 174 18.47 -10.40 4.21
#